data_188b2425ccef242c7fc954d8d11b55f9
#
_entry.id   188b2425ccef242c7fc954d8d11b55f9
#
_cell.length_a   1.000
_cell.length_b   1.000
_cell.length_c   1.000
_cell.angle_alpha   90.00
_cell.angle_beta   90.00
_cell.angle_gamma   90.00
#
_symmetry.space_group_name_H-M   'P 1'
#
loop_
_entity.id
_entity.type
_entity.pdbx_description
1 polymer ?
#
loop_
_entity_poly.entity_id
_entity_poly.type
_entity_poly.pdbx_seq_one_letter_code
_entity_poly.pdbx_strand_id
1 'polypeptide(L)'
;MENMDRRLVLGLGLAASALVLPTAAAAQTYGPDEGKELAPGVRQVDLGERESVIPAYKMVKMRDIVIQPGAKTPDNVMKNDMVCHLTEGELAVVQNGKEFTVKKGDVWTCAKADTAEGTNNKSDAVAIMRVTDLMTS
;
A
#
# COMPACT_ATOMS: atom_id res chain seq x y z
N MET A 1 -52.69 13.88 5.93
CA MET A 1 -51.61 14.86 5.81
C MET A 1 -50.37 14.45 6.62
N GLU A 2 -50.55 14.24 7.87
CA GLU A 2 -49.40 13.79 8.69
C GLU A 2 -48.75 12.49 8.20
N ASN A 3 -49.55 11.59 7.73
CA ASN A 3 -49.02 10.31 7.22
C ASN A 3 -48.20 10.44 5.94
N MET A 4 -48.53 11.41 5.12
CA MET A 4 -47.75 11.65 3.90
C MET A 4 -46.38 12.22 4.23
N ASP A 5 -46.32 13.11 5.18
CA ASP A 5 -45.06 13.70 5.59
C ASP A 5 -44.11 12.66 6.20
N ARG A 6 -44.68 11.74 6.95
CA ARG A 6 -43.87 10.64 7.50
C ARG A 6 -43.32 9.74 6.42
N ARG A 7 -44.12 9.52 5.39
CA ARG A 7 -43.66 8.69 4.28
C ARG A 7 -42.52 9.34 3.51
N LEU A 8 -42.63 10.62 3.33
CA LEU A 8 -41.56 11.37 2.66
C LEU A 8 -40.24 11.32 3.45
N VAL A 9 -40.34 11.49 4.76
CA VAL A 9 -39.18 11.43 5.63
C VAL A 9 -38.52 10.05 5.58
N LEU A 10 -39.32 9.00 5.62
CA LEU A 10 -38.81 7.64 5.50
C LEU A 10 -38.14 7.37 4.18
N GLY A 11 -38.71 7.87 3.11
CA GLY A 11 -38.11 7.72 1.80
C GLY A 11 -36.75 8.36 1.70
N LEU A 12 -36.62 9.55 2.25
CA LEU A 12 -35.36 10.26 2.29
C LEU A 12 -34.34 9.52 3.17
N GLY A 13 -34.77 9.02 4.30
CA GLY A 13 -33.89 8.26 5.17
C GLY A 13 -33.36 7.00 4.51
N LEU A 14 -34.19 6.31 3.77
CA LEU A 14 -33.76 5.10 3.06
C LEU A 14 -32.77 5.43 1.95
N ALA A 15 -33.00 6.52 1.23
CA ALA A 15 -32.08 6.94 0.19
C ALA A 15 -30.71 7.29 0.78
N ALA A 16 -30.70 7.99 1.89
CA ALA A 16 -29.46 8.34 2.57
C ALA A 16 -28.71 7.08 3.05
N SER A 17 -29.45 6.09 3.57
CA SER A 17 -28.84 4.84 4.01
C SER A 17 -28.19 4.09 2.86
N ALA A 18 -28.85 4.04 1.71
CA ALA A 18 -28.30 3.39 0.54
C ALA A 18 -27.01 4.04 0.04
N LEU A 19 -26.89 5.35 0.19
CA LEU A 19 -25.69 6.07 -0.22
C LEU A 19 -24.48 5.79 0.66
N VAL A 20 -24.70 5.41 1.91
CA VAL A 20 -23.60 5.15 2.86
C VAL A 20 -22.90 3.83 2.57
N LEU A 21 -23.61 2.84 2.08
CA LEU A 21 -23.08 1.49 1.90
C LEU A 21 -21.84 1.35 1.02
N PRO A 22 -21.72 2.09 -0.11
CA PRO A 22 -20.58 1.91 -1.01
C PRO A 22 -19.24 2.33 -0.44
N THR A 23 -19.21 3.04 0.66
CA THR A 23 -17.98 3.63 1.16
C THR A 23 -17.22 2.74 2.14
N ALA A 24 -17.64 1.50 2.28
CA ALA A 24 -17.12 0.63 3.33
C ALA A 24 -15.65 0.30 3.21
N ALA A 25 -15.08 0.31 2.03
CA ALA A 25 -13.71 -0.10 1.81
C ALA A 25 -12.83 1.10 1.46
N ALA A 26 -12.68 2.03 2.38
CA ALA A 26 -11.80 3.16 2.16
C ALA A 26 -10.35 2.68 2.06
N ALA A 27 -9.74 2.90 0.90
CA ALA A 27 -8.33 2.71 0.72
C ALA A 27 -7.54 3.73 1.53
N GLN A 28 -6.35 3.37 1.99
CA GLN A 28 -5.42 4.31 2.57
C GLN A 28 -5.06 5.36 1.51
N THR A 29 -5.34 6.63 1.80
CA THR A 29 -5.08 7.72 0.88
C THR A 29 -4.02 8.64 1.45
N TYR A 30 -3.00 8.93 0.64
CA TYR A 30 -1.93 9.85 1.00
C TYR A 30 -2.00 11.09 0.15
N GLY A 31 -1.62 12.23 0.74
CA GLY A 31 -1.46 13.47 -0.02
C GLY A 31 -0.28 13.40 -0.99
N PRO A 32 -0.25 14.26 -2.03
CA PRO A 32 0.79 14.18 -3.07
C PRO A 32 2.21 14.45 -2.56
N ASP A 33 2.34 15.16 -1.45
CA ASP A 33 3.64 15.50 -0.87
C ASP A 33 3.88 14.82 0.47
N GLU A 34 3.02 13.89 0.85
CA GLU A 34 3.14 13.19 2.12
C GLU A 34 4.32 12.21 2.11
N GLY A 35 5.07 12.20 3.20
CA GLY A 35 6.22 11.33 3.34
C GLY A 35 7.48 11.90 2.67
N LYS A 36 8.45 11.02 2.42
CA LYS A 36 9.75 11.35 1.85
C LYS A 36 9.81 10.88 0.40
N GLU A 37 10.24 11.75 -0.50
CA GLU A 37 10.48 11.35 -1.89
C GLU A 37 11.69 10.43 -1.99
N LEU A 38 11.51 9.27 -2.63
CA LEU A 38 12.57 8.30 -2.91
C LEU A 38 13.05 8.38 -4.36
N ALA A 39 12.14 8.68 -5.27
CA ALA A 39 12.37 8.82 -6.70
C ALA A 39 11.21 9.65 -7.27
N PRO A 40 11.28 10.14 -8.51
CA PRO A 40 10.16 10.85 -9.11
C PRO A 40 8.87 10.00 -9.08
N GLY A 41 7.84 10.53 -8.43
CA GLY A 41 6.55 9.84 -8.29
C GLY A 41 6.53 8.72 -7.26
N VAL A 42 7.58 8.55 -6.46
CA VAL A 42 7.66 7.52 -5.42
C VAL A 42 7.94 8.17 -4.08
N ARG A 43 7.08 7.92 -3.11
CA ARG A 43 7.24 8.46 -1.76
C ARG A 43 7.12 7.37 -0.72
N GLN A 44 7.85 7.55 0.39
CA GLN A 44 7.80 6.65 1.53
C GLN A 44 7.10 7.33 2.69
N VAL A 45 6.12 6.65 3.27
CA VAL A 45 5.44 7.08 4.49
C VAL A 45 5.77 6.07 5.58
N ASP A 46 6.43 6.53 6.64
CA ASP A 46 6.77 5.66 7.76
C ASP A 46 5.51 5.40 8.60
N LEU A 47 5.29 4.13 8.96
CA LEU A 47 4.14 3.72 9.74
C LEU A 47 4.49 3.45 11.20
N GLY A 48 5.69 2.94 11.46
CA GLY A 48 6.15 2.67 12.81
C GLY A 48 7.27 1.66 12.85
N GLU A 49 7.92 1.57 14.01
CA GLU A 49 8.97 0.59 14.26
C GLU A 49 8.96 0.15 15.72
N ARG A 50 9.46 -1.04 15.96
CA ARG A 50 9.53 -1.63 17.29
C ARG A 50 10.63 -2.68 17.35
N GLU A 51 11.19 -2.86 18.55
CA GLU A 51 12.08 -3.98 18.81
C GLU A 51 11.37 -5.31 18.52
N SER A 52 12.10 -6.25 17.94
CA SER A 52 11.57 -7.56 17.60
C SER A 52 11.77 -8.54 18.76
N VAL A 53 10.77 -9.40 18.96
CA VAL A 53 10.92 -10.57 19.85
C VAL A 53 11.36 -11.82 19.07
N ILE A 54 11.48 -11.71 17.73
CA ILE A 54 11.99 -12.81 16.89
C ILE A 54 13.53 -12.80 17.00
N PRO A 55 14.15 -13.88 17.46
CA PRO A 55 15.59 -13.87 17.75
C PRO A 55 16.49 -13.49 16.57
N ALA A 56 16.07 -13.78 15.35
CA ALA A 56 16.84 -13.45 14.15
C ALA A 56 16.93 -11.96 13.86
N TYR A 57 16.04 -11.14 14.43
CA TYR A 57 15.95 -9.72 14.11
C TYR A 57 15.96 -8.87 15.38
N LYS A 58 16.54 -7.68 15.27
CA LYS A 58 16.54 -6.71 16.35
C LYS A 58 15.34 -5.77 16.29
N MET A 59 14.92 -5.41 15.09
CA MET A 59 13.94 -4.38 14.86
C MET A 59 12.99 -4.76 13.74
N VAL A 60 11.74 -4.35 13.86
CA VAL A 60 10.75 -4.44 12.79
C VAL A 60 10.28 -3.03 12.48
N LYS A 61 10.27 -2.67 11.21
CA LYS A 61 9.80 -1.37 10.73
C LYS A 61 8.79 -1.56 9.61
N MET A 62 7.71 -0.79 9.66
CA MET A 62 6.71 -0.77 8.59
C MET A 62 6.66 0.59 7.91
N ARG A 63 6.49 0.56 6.62
CA ARG A 63 6.37 1.75 5.77
C ARG A 63 5.50 1.47 4.57
N ASP A 64 4.84 2.49 4.06
CA ASP A 64 4.14 2.43 2.79
C ASP A 64 4.96 3.14 1.71
N ILE A 65 5.10 2.49 0.58
CA ILE A 65 5.71 3.08 -0.61
C ILE A 65 4.57 3.41 -1.56
N VAL A 66 4.39 4.68 -1.84
CA VAL A 66 3.33 5.22 -2.69
C VAL A 66 3.92 5.48 -4.06
N ILE A 67 3.42 4.78 -5.07
CA ILE A 67 4.00 4.79 -6.42
C ILE A 67 2.95 5.30 -7.40
N GLN A 68 3.19 6.48 -7.96
CA GLN A 68 2.30 7.10 -8.93
C GLN A 68 2.27 6.33 -10.25
N PRO A 69 1.21 6.48 -11.06
CA PRO A 69 1.18 5.90 -12.40
C PRO A 69 2.43 6.27 -13.20
N GLY A 70 3.07 5.28 -13.81
CA GLY A 70 4.27 5.45 -14.61
C GLY A 70 5.57 5.59 -13.82
N ALA A 71 5.50 5.66 -12.49
CA ALA A 71 6.69 5.78 -11.65
C ALA A 71 7.36 4.43 -11.41
N LYS A 72 8.65 4.48 -11.14
CA LYS A 72 9.50 3.30 -10.94
C LYS A 72 10.37 3.47 -9.71
N THR A 73 10.66 2.37 -9.02
CA THR A 73 11.79 2.31 -8.11
C THR A 73 12.96 1.63 -8.82
N PRO A 74 14.19 2.11 -8.60
CA PRO A 74 15.35 1.47 -9.21
C PRO A 74 15.60 0.08 -8.61
N ASP A 75 16.29 -0.75 -9.39
CA ASP A 75 16.71 -2.08 -8.95
C ASP A 75 17.83 -1.93 -7.93
N ASN A 76 17.55 -2.29 -6.70
CA ASN A 76 18.52 -2.21 -5.59
C ASN A 76 18.57 -3.52 -4.83
N VAL A 77 19.77 -3.90 -4.39
CA VAL A 77 19.95 -5.03 -3.47
C VAL A 77 19.34 -4.65 -2.12
N MET A 78 18.52 -5.53 -1.60
CA MET A 78 17.82 -5.30 -0.33
C MET A 78 18.77 -5.34 0.85
N LYS A 79 18.62 -4.36 1.75
CA LYS A 79 19.42 -4.24 2.97
C LYS A 79 18.86 -5.03 4.14
N ASN A 80 17.61 -5.43 4.06
CA ASN A 80 16.90 -6.18 5.07
C ASN A 80 16.10 -7.30 4.43
N ASP A 81 15.76 -8.31 5.22
CA ASP A 81 14.65 -9.19 4.87
C ASP A 81 13.38 -8.37 4.91
N MET A 82 12.49 -8.60 3.97
CA MET A 82 11.25 -7.83 3.85
C MET A 82 10.06 -8.72 3.54
N VAL A 83 8.94 -8.37 4.12
CA VAL A 83 7.62 -8.84 3.68
C VAL A 83 6.92 -7.67 3.02
N CYS A 84 6.51 -7.85 1.79
CA CYS A 84 5.82 -6.83 1.01
C CYS A 84 4.36 -7.23 0.78
N HIS A 85 3.48 -6.26 0.86
CA HIS A 85 2.05 -6.45 0.66
C HIS A 85 1.51 -5.30 -0.18
N LEU A 86 0.90 -5.62 -1.31
CA LEU A 86 0.26 -4.59 -2.12
C LEU A 86 -1.12 -4.29 -1.55
N THR A 87 -1.29 -3.11 -0.98
CA THR A 87 -2.56 -2.71 -0.36
C THR A 87 -3.48 -2.01 -1.35
N GLU A 88 -2.94 -1.39 -2.39
CA GLU A 88 -3.71 -0.71 -3.43
C GLU A 88 -3.00 -0.84 -4.78
N GLY A 89 -3.80 -0.93 -5.83
CA GLY A 89 -3.33 -0.86 -7.21
C GLY A 89 -2.73 -2.16 -7.73
N GLU A 90 -1.82 -2.01 -8.67
CA GLU A 90 -1.12 -3.09 -9.35
C GLU A 90 0.31 -2.65 -9.65
N LEU A 91 1.27 -3.54 -9.52
CA LEU A 91 2.68 -3.28 -9.80
C LEU A 91 3.30 -4.40 -10.61
N ALA A 92 4.21 -4.04 -11.49
CA ALA A 92 5.21 -4.96 -12.00
C ALA A 92 6.40 -4.95 -11.03
N VAL A 93 6.80 -6.10 -10.56
CA VAL A 93 7.94 -6.29 -9.65
C VAL A 93 9.02 -7.06 -10.38
N VAL A 94 10.26 -6.58 -10.31
CA VAL A 94 11.41 -7.28 -10.87
C VAL A 94 12.29 -7.72 -9.73
N GLN A 95 12.47 -9.02 -9.58
CA GLN A 95 13.39 -9.61 -8.60
C GLN A 95 14.45 -10.42 -9.31
N ASN A 96 15.71 -10.05 -9.12
CA ASN A 96 16.86 -10.75 -9.70
C ASN A 96 16.69 -10.96 -11.23
N GLY A 97 16.18 -9.94 -11.90
CA GLY A 97 15.97 -9.95 -13.34
C GLY A 97 14.67 -10.62 -13.81
N LYS A 98 13.85 -11.13 -12.92
CA LYS A 98 12.57 -11.75 -13.27
C LYS A 98 11.41 -10.83 -12.91
N GLU A 99 10.55 -10.54 -13.88
CA GLU A 99 9.37 -9.72 -13.67
C GLU A 99 8.16 -10.57 -13.35
N PHE A 100 7.37 -10.12 -12.38
CA PHE A 100 6.05 -10.65 -12.10
C PHE A 100 5.10 -9.51 -11.72
N THR A 101 3.82 -9.73 -11.90
CA THR A 101 2.79 -8.73 -11.58
C THR A 101 2.16 -9.07 -10.25
N VAL A 102 2.02 -8.06 -9.39
CA VAL A 102 1.29 -8.17 -8.12
C VAL A 102 0.06 -7.28 -8.18
N LYS A 103 -1.01 -7.75 -7.56
CA LYS A 103 -2.29 -7.06 -7.48
C LYS A 103 -2.66 -6.84 -6.03
N LYS A 104 -3.63 -5.98 -5.79
CA LYS A 104 -4.14 -5.69 -4.45
C LYS A 104 -4.38 -6.97 -3.66
N GLY A 105 -3.78 -7.07 -2.48
CA GLY A 105 -3.85 -8.23 -1.60
C GLY A 105 -2.68 -9.19 -1.72
N ASP A 106 -1.88 -9.12 -2.77
CA ASP A 106 -0.74 -10.01 -2.96
C ASP A 106 0.37 -9.72 -1.95
N VAL A 107 1.08 -10.79 -1.56
CA VAL A 107 2.20 -10.75 -0.64
C VAL A 107 3.41 -11.41 -1.29
N TRP A 108 4.58 -10.82 -1.10
CA TRP A 108 5.85 -11.41 -1.54
C TRP A 108 6.96 -11.02 -0.57
N THR A 109 8.13 -11.58 -0.75
CA THR A 109 9.25 -11.36 0.15
C THR A 109 10.53 -11.02 -0.59
N CYS A 110 11.43 -10.34 0.10
CA CYS A 110 12.80 -10.10 -0.34
C CYS A 110 13.75 -10.59 0.73
N ALA A 111 14.85 -11.19 0.31
CA ALA A 111 15.91 -11.63 1.20
C ALA A 111 17.05 -10.61 1.23
N LYS A 112 17.54 -10.31 2.43
CA LYS A 112 18.69 -9.43 2.63
C LYS A 112 19.88 -9.92 1.81
N ALA A 113 20.50 -9.02 1.08
CA ALA A 113 21.68 -9.23 0.24
C ALA A 113 21.48 -10.17 -0.97
N ASP A 114 20.44 -11.00 -0.96
CA ASP A 114 20.20 -11.99 -2.03
C ASP A 114 19.17 -11.53 -3.05
N THR A 115 18.31 -10.58 -2.69
CA THR A 115 17.29 -10.07 -3.59
C THR A 115 17.66 -8.65 -4.05
N ALA A 116 17.74 -8.46 -5.36
CA ALA A 116 17.72 -7.15 -5.99
C ALA A 116 16.33 -6.93 -6.55
N GLU A 117 15.65 -5.89 -6.10
CA GLU A 117 14.28 -5.61 -6.50
C GLU A 117 14.08 -4.19 -6.98
N GLY A 118 13.31 -4.06 -8.05
CA GLY A 118 12.73 -2.82 -8.52
C GLY A 118 11.26 -2.99 -8.81
N THR A 119 10.53 -1.89 -8.87
CA THR A 119 9.09 -1.90 -9.19
C THR A 119 8.77 -0.90 -10.28
N ASN A 120 7.70 -1.15 -11.01
CA ASN A 120 7.22 -0.28 -12.05
C ASN A 120 5.69 -0.26 -12.02
N ASN A 121 5.13 0.93 -11.79
CA ASN A 121 3.68 1.09 -11.88
C ASN A 121 3.29 1.38 -13.33
N LYS A 122 2.99 0.33 -14.08
CA LYS A 122 2.56 0.42 -15.48
C LYS A 122 1.07 0.75 -15.62
N SER A 123 0.34 0.82 -14.51
CA SER A 123 -1.10 1.08 -14.49
C SER A 123 -1.41 2.58 -14.50
N ASP A 124 -2.67 2.92 -14.57
CA ASP A 124 -3.16 4.29 -14.53
C ASP A 124 -3.66 4.71 -13.13
N ALA A 125 -3.44 3.87 -12.14
CA ALA A 125 -3.84 4.13 -10.75
C ALA A 125 -2.63 4.10 -9.82
N VAL A 126 -2.74 4.83 -8.70
CA VAL A 126 -1.72 4.80 -7.64
C VAL A 126 -1.60 3.40 -7.07
N ALA A 127 -0.39 2.94 -6.86
CA ALA A 127 -0.09 1.69 -6.16
C ALA A 127 0.51 2.00 -4.80
N ILE A 128 0.11 1.25 -3.78
CA ILE A 128 0.67 1.35 -2.43
C ILE A 128 1.18 -0.02 -2.02
N MET A 129 2.48 -0.07 -1.80
CA MET A 129 3.19 -1.26 -1.37
C MET A 129 3.59 -1.09 0.09
N ARG A 130 3.01 -1.90 0.96
CA ARG A 130 3.40 -1.92 2.38
C ARG A 130 4.58 -2.84 2.56
N VAL A 131 5.63 -2.31 3.13
CA VAL A 131 6.87 -3.04 3.38
C VAL A 131 7.07 -3.19 4.88
N THR A 132 7.29 -4.43 5.31
CA THR A 132 7.76 -4.74 6.66
C THR A 132 9.21 -5.13 6.57
N ASP A 133 10.09 -4.27 7.08
CA ASP A 133 11.52 -4.53 7.16
C ASP A 133 11.81 -5.33 8.43
N LEU A 134 12.50 -6.44 8.26
CA LEU A 134 12.99 -7.30 9.33
C LEU A 134 14.50 -7.06 9.45
N MET A 135 14.90 -6.34 10.48
CA MET A 135 16.24 -5.75 10.56
C MET A 135 17.11 -6.49 11.55
N THR A 136 18.33 -6.82 11.13
CA THR A 136 19.32 -7.49 11.98
C THR A 136 20.18 -6.51 12.80
N SER A 137 20.08 -5.22 12.45
CA SER A 137 20.82 -4.16 13.16
C SER A 137 20.09 -2.84 13.16
#